data_42e33d4bac41b269d8785b9fd903b809
#
_entry.id   42e33d4bac41b269d8785b9fd903b809
#
_cell.length_a   1.000
_cell.length_b   1.000
_cell.length_c   1.000
_cell.angle_alpha   90.00
_cell.angle_beta   90.00
_cell.angle_gamma   90.00
#
_symmetry.space_group_name_H-M   'P 1'
#
loop_
_entity.id
_entity.type
_entity.pdbx_description
1 polymer ?
#
loop_
_entity_poly.entity_id
_entity_poly.type
_entity_poly.pdbx_seq_one_letter_code
_entity_poly.pdbx_strand_id
1 'polypeptide(L)'
;VDDKQLQSDAFFQRSANKLDFGNWTEQEKIALSCRILASEGHSETLAGQITVRNEDGTYYTTALAQAFDEVRPEKLIRINENMEVLEGEGVPNPAVRFHFWVYRARPDVRCIIHTHPPYVSTLSMTGRPLVVSHMDATPFHNDCAHLAEWPGLPIADQEGVIISAALGRKRCVLLANHGFLAATSSVEETLYLSVLIERAARNQLLAASAYGEVRPVDDALAAESHDFLLKPSIVRASFAMFARRIERRPG
;
A
#
# COMPACT_ATOMS: atom_id res chain seq x y z
N VAL A 1 -3.70 -7.50 -30.47
CA VAL A 1 -3.52 -6.36 -29.57
C VAL A 1 -4.75 -5.48 -29.76
N ASP A 2 -5.50 -5.24 -28.69
CA ASP A 2 -6.71 -4.45 -28.70
C ASP A 2 -6.37 -2.99 -29.11
N ASP A 3 -7.28 -2.37 -29.89
CA ASP A 3 -7.14 -0.98 -30.35
C ASP A 3 -6.97 0.01 -29.18
N LYS A 4 -7.65 -0.25 -28.05
CA LYS A 4 -7.50 0.52 -26.81
C LYS A 4 -6.08 0.46 -26.24
N GLN A 5 -5.45 -0.71 -26.26
CA GLN A 5 -4.07 -0.88 -25.78
C GLN A 5 -3.09 -0.09 -26.66
N LEU A 6 -3.24 -0.18 -27.97
CA LEU A 6 -2.41 0.59 -28.93
C LEU A 6 -2.56 2.10 -28.76
N GLN A 7 -3.79 2.58 -28.58
CA GLN A 7 -4.07 4.00 -28.36
C GLN A 7 -3.50 4.48 -27.03
N SER A 8 -3.62 3.68 -25.97
CA SER A 8 -3.04 3.96 -24.67
C SER A 8 -1.52 4.07 -24.72
N ASP A 9 -0.86 3.08 -25.33
CA ASP A 9 0.59 3.05 -25.40
C ASP A 9 1.13 4.21 -26.26
N ALA A 10 0.48 4.52 -27.36
CA ALA A 10 0.81 5.67 -28.21
C ALA A 10 0.62 7.01 -27.48
N PHE A 11 -0.42 7.12 -26.61
CA PHE A 11 -0.62 8.31 -25.80
C PHE A 11 0.50 8.48 -24.77
N PHE A 12 0.84 7.43 -24.02
CA PHE A 12 1.89 7.51 -23.01
C PHE A 12 3.27 7.72 -23.59
N GLN A 13 3.61 7.12 -24.74
CA GLN A 13 4.85 7.40 -25.45
C GLN A 13 4.99 8.88 -25.84
N ARG A 14 3.91 9.48 -26.38
CA ARG A 14 3.91 10.90 -26.76
C ARG A 14 3.91 11.85 -25.57
N SER A 15 3.39 11.40 -24.43
CA SER A 15 3.23 12.21 -23.23
C SER A 15 4.35 12.02 -22.22
N ALA A 16 5.22 11.03 -22.37
CA ALA A 16 6.25 10.66 -21.40
C ALA A 16 7.13 11.85 -20.98
N ASN A 17 7.52 12.70 -21.93
CA ASN A 17 8.36 13.88 -21.68
C ASN A 17 7.57 15.11 -21.17
N LYS A 18 6.25 15.00 -21.06
CA LYS A 18 5.37 16.09 -20.61
C LYS A 18 4.79 15.85 -19.21
N LEU A 19 4.90 14.63 -18.69
CA LEU A 19 4.45 14.27 -17.35
C LEU A 19 5.56 14.59 -16.35
N ASP A 20 5.25 15.45 -15.39
CA ASP A 20 6.12 15.71 -14.24
C ASP A 20 5.86 14.62 -13.19
N PHE A 21 6.81 13.72 -13.06
CA PHE A 21 6.78 12.66 -12.05
C PHE A 21 7.45 13.06 -10.73
N GLY A 22 7.96 14.29 -10.63
CA GLY A 22 8.80 14.74 -9.52
C GLY A 22 10.19 14.07 -9.50
N ASN A 23 11.06 14.60 -8.67
CA ASN A 23 12.42 14.09 -8.49
C ASN A 23 12.72 14.01 -6.98
N TRP A 24 12.16 12.99 -6.33
CA TRP A 24 12.34 12.73 -4.90
C TRP A 24 13.31 11.59 -4.67
N THR A 25 14.17 11.73 -3.68
CA THR A 25 14.98 10.64 -3.14
C THR A 25 14.07 9.55 -2.52
N GLU A 26 14.62 8.38 -2.24
CA GLU A 26 13.84 7.29 -1.64
C GLU A 26 13.31 7.70 -0.25
N GLN A 27 14.13 8.36 0.57
CA GLN A 27 13.71 8.85 1.89
C GLN A 27 12.61 9.91 1.80
N GLU A 28 12.69 10.82 0.82
CA GLU A 28 11.62 11.79 0.57
C GLU A 28 10.32 11.11 0.15
N LYS A 29 10.38 10.07 -0.71
CA LYS A 29 9.19 9.29 -1.08
C LYS A 29 8.57 8.58 0.12
N ILE A 30 9.38 8.02 1.02
CA ILE A 30 8.89 7.39 2.25
C ILE A 30 8.19 8.43 3.13
N ALA A 31 8.83 9.56 3.39
CA ALA A 31 8.26 10.63 4.20
C ALA A 31 6.97 11.21 3.58
N LEU A 32 6.95 11.44 2.27
CA LEU A 32 5.74 11.85 1.54
C LEU A 32 4.64 10.80 1.66
N SER A 33 4.98 9.51 1.53
CA SER A 33 4.01 8.41 1.66
C SER A 33 3.36 8.41 3.04
N CYS A 34 4.13 8.56 4.12
CA CYS A 34 3.59 8.67 5.47
C CYS A 34 2.61 9.84 5.59
N ARG A 35 2.99 11.02 5.14
CA ARG A 35 2.15 12.23 5.20
C ARG A 35 0.89 12.13 4.33
N ILE A 36 0.99 11.49 3.17
CA ILE A 36 -0.17 11.19 2.31
C ILE A 36 -1.10 10.22 3.03
N LEU A 37 -0.58 9.14 3.58
CA LEU A 37 -1.36 8.15 4.34
C LEU A 37 -2.07 8.80 5.53
N ALA A 38 -1.40 9.64 6.31
CA ALA A 38 -2.03 10.40 7.38
C ALA A 38 -3.19 11.25 6.86
N SER A 39 -3.01 11.94 5.73
CA SER A 39 -4.06 12.78 5.13
C SER A 39 -5.24 12.00 4.55
N GLU A 40 -5.08 10.73 4.30
CA GLU A 40 -6.12 9.80 3.79
C GLU A 40 -6.69 8.90 4.92
N GLY A 41 -6.38 9.20 6.20
CA GLY A 41 -6.97 8.55 7.37
C GLY A 41 -6.27 7.25 7.82
N HIS A 42 -5.02 7.04 7.42
CA HIS A 42 -4.29 5.80 7.75
C HIS A 42 -3.47 5.86 9.04
N SER A 43 -3.53 6.95 9.81
CA SER A 43 -2.61 7.20 10.94
C SER A 43 -3.35 7.69 12.18
N GLU A 44 -4.40 7.00 12.60
CA GLU A 44 -5.18 7.41 13.77
C GLU A 44 -4.67 6.83 15.10
N THR A 45 -3.72 5.89 15.05
CA THR A 45 -3.15 5.22 16.22
C THR A 45 -1.67 4.93 16.02
N LEU A 46 -1.01 4.28 17.01
CA LEU A 46 0.36 3.76 16.85
C LEU A 46 0.47 2.59 15.85
N ALA A 47 -0.64 2.10 15.35
CA ALA A 47 -0.69 1.06 14.35
C ALA A 47 -0.44 1.65 12.96
N GLY A 48 0.49 1.05 12.27
CA GLY A 48 0.89 1.44 10.93
C GLY A 48 2.41 1.45 10.80
N GLN A 49 2.88 0.81 9.74
CA GLN A 49 4.30 0.72 9.45
C GLN A 49 4.52 0.82 7.95
N ILE A 50 5.62 1.47 7.59
CA ILE A 50 6.20 1.41 6.26
C ILE A 50 7.62 0.87 6.40
N THR A 51 7.99 -0.07 5.53
CA THR A 51 9.38 -0.50 5.38
C THR A 51 9.78 -0.46 3.93
N VAL A 52 11.03 -0.08 3.67
CA VAL A 52 11.61 -0.11 2.31
C VAL A 52 12.96 -0.79 2.39
N ARG A 53 13.11 -1.90 1.65
CA ARG A 53 14.33 -2.68 1.58
C ARG A 53 15.35 -2.00 0.68
N ASN A 54 16.56 -1.77 1.20
CA ASN A 54 17.71 -1.28 0.48
C ASN A 54 18.45 -2.42 -0.26
N GLU A 55 19.29 -2.06 -1.21
CA GLU A 55 20.10 -3.02 -1.97
C GLU A 55 21.13 -3.77 -1.09
N ASP A 56 21.56 -3.15 0.00
CA ASP A 56 22.48 -3.75 0.98
C ASP A 56 21.81 -4.68 1.99
N GLY A 57 20.49 -4.92 1.85
CA GLY A 57 19.72 -5.78 2.75
C GLY A 57 19.26 -5.10 4.05
N THR A 58 19.50 -3.80 4.21
CA THR A 58 18.92 -3.01 5.30
C THR A 58 17.55 -2.45 4.94
N TYR A 59 16.87 -1.81 5.89
CA TYR A 59 15.51 -1.31 5.68
C TYR A 59 15.37 0.08 6.27
N TYR A 60 14.76 0.99 5.52
CA TYR A 60 14.20 2.23 6.07
C TYR A 60 12.83 1.97 6.67
N THR A 61 12.55 2.60 7.81
CA THR A 61 11.23 2.61 8.46
C THR A 61 11.08 3.85 9.34
N THR A 62 9.89 4.06 9.89
CA THR A 62 9.62 5.11 10.87
C THR A 62 9.94 4.61 12.28
N ALA A 63 10.31 5.53 13.17
CA ALA A 63 10.44 5.21 14.60
C ALA A 63 9.06 4.98 15.24
N LEU A 64 9.01 4.12 16.25
CA LEU A 64 7.82 3.91 17.08
C LEU A 64 7.40 5.23 17.74
N ALA A 65 6.11 5.48 17.84
CA ALA A 65 5.50 6.69 18.38
C ALA A 65 5.72 7.96 17.55
N GLN A 66 6.28 7.86 16.35
CA GLN A 66 6.29 8.96 15.39
C GLN A 66 5.00 8.90 14.57
N ALA A 67 4.19 9.98 14.62
CA ALA A 67 2.99 10.07 13.79
C ALA A 67 3.37 10.23 12.31
N PHE A 68 2.56 9.65 11.41
CA PHE A 68 2.86 9.66 9.98
C PHE A 68 2.93 11.08 9.37
N ASP A 69 2.19 12.03 9.88
CA ASP A 69 2.23 13.44 9.45
C ASP A 69 3.49 14.19 9.92
N GLU A 70 4.15 13.68 10.96
CA GLU A 70 5.42 14.23 11.47
C GLU A 70 6.65 13.70 10.72
N VAL A 71 6.50 12.65 9.91
CA VAL A 71 7.66 12.01 9.26
C VAL A 71 8.33 12.96 8.27
N ARG A 72 9.64 13.08 8.41
CA ARG A 72 10.55 13.80 7.51
C ARG A 72 11.68 12.84 7.08
N PRO A 73 12.35 13.07 5.94
CA PRO A 73 13.41 12.18 5.48
C PRO A 73 14.51 11.92 6.53
N GLU A 74 14.92 12.96 7.26
CA GLU A 74 15.93 12.91 8.31
C GLU A 74 15.47 12.24 9.62
N LYS A 75 14.18 11.94 9.73
CA LYS A 75 13.59 11.25 10.89
C LYS A 75 13.40 9.76 10.67
N LEU A 76 13.69 9.27 9.47
CA LEU A 76 13.67 7.83 9.20
C LEU A 76 14.82 7.14 9.92
N ILE A 77 14.55 5.93 10.39
CA ILE A 77 15.57 5.04 10.92
C ILE A 77 15.93 3.97 9.89
N ARG A 78 17.19 3.56 9.87
CA ARG A 78 17.67 2.41 9.09
C ARG A 78 17.95 1.24 10.03
N ILE A 79 17.40 0.09 9.73
CA ILE A 79 17.45 -1.11 10.56
C ILE A 79 17.95 -2.32 9.76
N ASN A 80 18.43 -3.34 10.47
CA ASN A 80 18.69 -4.67 9.90
C ASN A 80 17.51 -5.64 10.17
N GLU A 81 17.60 -6.88 9.70
CA GLU A 81 16.58 -7.92 9.92
C GLU A 81 16.39 -8.31 11.39
N ASN A 82 17.34 -8.03 12.27
CA ASN A 82 17.23 -8.24 13.71
C ASN A 82 16.54 -7.05 14.41
N MET A 83 16.09 -6.05 13.64
CA MET A 83 15.49 -4.81 14.13
C MET A 83 16.46 -3.92 14.92
N GLU A 84 17.77 -4.12 14.75
CA GLU A 84 18.80 -3.25 15.30
C GLU A 84 18.87 -1.96 14.49
N VAL A 85 18.86 -0.81 15.18
CA VAL A 85 18.97 0.51 14.55
C VAL A 85 20.42 0.75 14.14
N LEU A 86 20.66 0.94 12.86
CA LEU A 86 21.96 1.22 12.27
C LEU A 86 22.21 2.72 12.09
N GLU A 87 21.14 3.47 11.80
CA GLU A 87 21.15 4.92 11.60
C GLU A 87 19.82 5.53 12.06
N GLY A 88 19.87 6.80 12.50
CA GLY A 88 18.71 7.53 12.99
C GLY A 88 18.47 7.35 14.49
N GLU A 89 17.43 7.98 15.01
CA GLU A 89 17.08 8.00 16.43
C GLU A 89 15.74 7.30 16.68
N GLY A 90 15.62 6.56 17.77
CA GLY A 90 14.40 5.86 18.18
C GLY A 90 14.51 4.34 18.05
N VAL A 91 13.37 3.67 18.10
CA VAL A 91 13.27 2.20 17.98
C VAL A 91 12.20 1.87 16.93
N PRO A 92 12.36 0.78 16.16
CA PRO A 92 11.35 0.37 15.22
C PRO A 92 10.08 -0.12 15.92
N ASN A 93 8.93 -0.03 15.25
CA ASN A 93 7.72 -0.66 15.73
C ASN A 93 7.91 -2.19 15.74
N PRO A 94 7.60 -2.91 16.85
CA PRO A 94 7.75 -4.37 16.93
C PRO A 94 7.03 -5.13 15.81
N ALA A 95 5.92 -4.62 15.31
CA ALA A 95 5.16 -5.23 14.22
C ALA A 95 5.90 -5.19 12.86
N VAL A 96 6.96 -4.40 12.69
CA VAL A 96 7.82 -4.48 11.49
C VAL A 96 8.37 -5.90 11.29
N ARG A 97 8.47 -6.69 12.34
CA ARG A 97 8.97 -8.07 12.29
C ARG A 97 8.24 -8.94 11.26
N PHE A 98 6.92 -8.81 11.12
CA PHE A 98 6.20 -9.62 10.14
C PHE A 98 6.46 -9.21 8.68
N HIS A 99 6.92 -7.98 8.40
CA HIS A 99 7.35 -7.57 7.07
C HIS A 99 8.54 -8.39 6.56
N PHE A 100 9.46 -8.78 7.44
CA PHE A 100 10.64 -9.59 7.06
C PHE A 100 10.25 -10.97 6.53
N TRP A 101 9.15 -11.55 7.01
CA TRP A 101 8.62 -12.81 6.46
C TRP A 101 8.13 -12.64 5.02
N VAL A 102 7.49 -11.51 4.73
CA VAL A 102 7.09 -11.16 3.35
C VAL A 102 8.33 -10.94 2.48
N TYR A 103 9.32 -10.18 2.93
CA TYR A 103 10.55 -9.95 2.16
C TYR A 103 11.33 -11.24 1.87
N ARG A 104 11.37 -12.17 2.80
CA ARG A 104 12.03 -13.48 2.61
C ARG A 104 11.29 -14.33 1.58
N ALA A 105 9.97 -14.33 1.60
CA ALA A 105 9.15 -15.08 0.65
C ALA A 105 9.06 -14.40 -0.73
N ARG A 106 9.27 -13.08 -0.79
CA ARG A 106 9.06 -12.23 -1.97
C ARG A 106 10.29 -11.35 -2.25
N PRO A 107 11.31 -11.90 -2.94
CA PRO A 107 12.50 -11.13 -3.34
C PRO A 107 12.18 -9.93 -4.25
N ASP A 108 11.07 -9.98 -4.97
CA ASP A 108 10.56 -8.91 -5.84
C ASP A 108 9.96 -7.72 -5.07
N VAL A 109 9.59 -7.91 -3.80
CA VAL A 109 9.04 -6.86 -2.96
C VAL A 109 10.16 -5.98 -2.41
N ARG A 110 10.00 -4.67 -2.58
CA ARG A 110 10.91 -3.66 -2.06
C ARG A 110 10.28 -2.75 -1.01
N CYS A 111 8.97 -2.50 -1.09
CA CYS A 111 8.24 -1.68 -0.16
C CYS A 111 7.03 -2.42 0.41
N ILE A 112 6.80 -2.28 1.71
CA ILE A 112 5.62 -2.78 2.41
C ILE A 112 5.00 -1.64 3.20
N ILE A 113 3.68 -1.49 3.08
CA ILE A 113 2.85 -0.62 3.90
C ILE A 113 1.78 -1.47 4.57
N HIS A 114 1.69 -1.37 5.89
CA HIS A 114 0.63 -1.94 6.70
C HIS A 114 -0.01 -0.85 7.54
N THR A 115 -1.34 -0.71 7.47
CA THR A 115 -2.10 0.29 8.23
C THR A 115 -3.51 -0.20 8.52
N HIS A 116 -4.21 0.52 9.42
CA HIS A 116 -5.57 0.22 9.86
C HIS A 116 -6.54 1.37 9.55
N PRO A 117 -6.71 1.78 8.27
CA PRO A 117 -7.61 2.90 7.97
C PRO A 117 -9.07 2.50 8.20
N PRO A 118 -9.98 3.46 8.48
CA PRO A 118 -11.32 3.20 9.01
C PRO A 118 -12.17 2.25 8.17
N TYR A 119 -12.22 2.42 6.86
CA TYR A 119 -13.11 1.61 6.02
C TYR A 119 -12.53 0.23 5.71
N VAL A 120 -11.22 0.11 5.53
CA VAL A 120 -10.57 -1.20 5.41
C VAL A 120 -10.72 -1.98 6.71
N SER A 121 -10.49 -1.35 7.86
CA SER A 121 -10.69 -1.97 9.17
C SER A 121 -12.14 -2.42 9.35
N THR A 122 -13.11 -1.58 9.00
CA THR A 122 -14.55 -1.93 9.06
C THR A 122 -14.86 -3.09 8.11
N LEU A 123 -14.35 -3.09 6.88
CA LEU A 123 -14.53 -4.20 5.95
C LEU A 123 -13.94 -5.49 6.51
N SER A 124 -12.75 -5.42 7.12
CA SER A 124 -12.06 -6.58 7.70
C SER A 124 -12.86 -7.26 8.84
N MET A 125 -13.71 -6.50 9.56
CA MET A 125 -14.58 -7.03 10.60
C MET A 125 -15.79 -7.80 10.05
N THR A 126 -16.12 -7.65 8.79
CA THR A 126 -17.29 -8.32 8.18
C THR A 126 -17.02 -9.77 7.81
N GLY A 127 -15.77 -10.24 7.83
CA GLY A 127 -15.37 -11.55 7.31
C GLY A 127 -15.52 -11.68 5.80
N ARG A 128 -15.75 -10.59 5.07
CA ARG A 128 -15.93 -10.57 3.62
C ARG A 128 -14.71 -10.00 2.91
N PRO A 129 -14.35 -10.51 1.71
CA PRO A 129 -13.27 -9.95 0.91
C PRO A 129 -13.65 -8.59 0.32
N LEU A 130 -12.65 -7.88 -0.17
CA LEU A 130 -12.84 -6.74 -1.06
C LEU A 130 -13.44 -7.23 -2.39
N VAL A 131 -14.56 -6.61 -2.80
CA VAL A 131 -15.22 -6.88 -4.08
C VAL A 131 -14.83 -5.80 -5.09
N VAL A 132 -14.31 -6.21 -6.24
CA VAL A 132 -14.00 -5.29 -7.35
C VAL A 132 -15.31 -4.89 -8.01
N SER A 133 -15.95 -3.84 -7.50
CA SER A 133 -17.27 -3.36 -7.91
C SER A 133 -17.27 -1.95 -8.53
N HIS A 134 -16.09 -1.34 -8.67
CA HIS A 134 -15.90 -0.01 -9.22
C HIS A 134 -14.58 0.06 -9.98
N MET A 135 -14.44 0.96 -10.96
CA MET A 135 -13.23 1.11 -11.75
C MET A 135 -11.98 1.31 -10.86
N ASP A 136 -12.04 2.18 -9.86
CA ASP A 136 -10.91 2.46 -8.97
C ASP A 136 -10.55 1.28 -8.04
N ALA A 137 -11.39 0.25 -7.97
CA ALA A 137 -11.10 -0.99 -7.26
C ALA A 137 -10.47 -2.06 -8.16
N THR A 138 -10.42 -1.86 -9.48
CA THR A 138 -9.85 -2.84 -10.42
C THR A 138 -8.35 -3.11 -10.21
N PRO A 139 -7.51 -2.21 -9.64
CA PRO A 139 -6.14 -2.57 -9.25
C PRO A 139 -6.03 -3.75 -8.29
N PHE A 140 -7.11 -4.14 -7.63
CA PHE A 140 -7.19 -5.29 -6.72
C PHE A 140 -7.75 -6.56 -7.39
N HIS A 141 -8.06 -6.52 -8.68
CA HIS A 141 -8.60 -7.67 -9.42
C HIS A 141 -7.61 -8.83 -9.40
N ASN A 142 -8.00 -9.95 -8.80
CA ASN A 142 -7.14 -11.10 -8.54
C ASN A 142 -5.84 -10.80 -7.78
N ASP A 143 -5.66 -9.59 -7.24
CA ASP A 143 -4.41 -9.09 -6.66
C ASP A 143 -4.54 -8.61 -5.20
N CYS A 144 -5.70 -8.82 -4.59
CA CYS A 144 -5.92 -8.68 -3.15
C CYS A 144 -6.32 -10.04 -2.55
N ALA A 145 -5.49 -10.55 -1.64
CA ALA A 145 -5.81 -11.74 -0.86
C ALA A 145 -6.75 -11.40 0.31
N HIS A 146 -7.42 -12.39 0.85
CA HIS A 146 -8.21 -12.25 2.07
C HIS A 146 -7.77 -13.31 3.07
N LEU A 147 -7.14 -12.89 4.17
CA LEU A 147 -6.90 -13.74 5.33
C LEU A 147 -8.15 -13.66 6.21
N ALA A 148 -8.99 -14.71 6.15
CA ALA A 148 -10.33 -14.70 6.74
C ALA A 148 -10.34 -14.86 8.26
N GLU A 149 -9.22 -15.28 8.85
CA GLU A 149 -9.09 -15.47 10.30
C GLU A 149 -7.95 -14.62 10.84
N TRP A 150 -8.20 -13.95 11.97
CA TRP A 150 -7.15 -13.18 12.63
C TRP A 150 -6.18 -14.12 13.37
N PRO A 151 -4.89 -14.15 13.00
CA PRO A 151 -3.92 -15.06 13.60
C PRO A 151 -3.42 -14.60 14.98
N GLY A 152 -3.82 -13.42 15.43
CA GLY A 152 -3.30 -12.78 16.64
C GLY A 152 -2.48 -11.53 16.35
N LEU A 153 -1.82 -10.97 17.38
CA LEU A 153 -0.98 -9.78 17.28
C LEU A 153 0.33 -10.13 16.53
N PRO A 154 0.64 -9.49 15.37
CA PRO A 154 1.73 -9.92 14.48
C PRO A 154 3.11 -9.43 14.96
N ILE A 155 3.49 -9.81 16.17
CA ILE A 155 4.82 -9.51 16.76
C ILE A 155 5.73 -10.75 16.84
N ALA A 156 5.20 -11.93 16.58
CA ALA A 156 5.94 -13.19 16.57
C ALA A 156 6.10 -13.73 15.14
N ASP A 157 6.89 -14.79 15.00
CA ASP A 157 7.22 -15.38 13.70
C ASP A 157 6.03 -16.11 13.08
N GLN A 158 5.17 -16.71 13.90
CA GLN A 158 4.03 -17.50 13.44
C GLN A 158 3.04 -16.64 12.65
N GLU A 159 2.68 -15.46 13.14
CA GLU A 159 1.78 -14.54 12.45
C GLU A 159 2.39 -14.04 11.16
N GLY A 160 3.71 -13.77 11.16
CA GLY A 160 4.44 -13.37 9.96
C GLY A 160 4.40 -14.44 8.85
N VAL A 161 4.56 -15.71 9.22
CA VAL A 161 4.43 -16.86 8.28
C VAL A 161 3.02 -16.92 7.70
N ILE A 162 1.98 -16.81 8.55
CA ILE A 162 0.57 -16.88 8.12
C ILE A 162 0.23 -15.73 7.17
N ILE A 163 0.60 -14.49 7.52
CA ILE A 163 0.33 -13.31 6.69
C ILE A 163 1.07 -13.40 5.36
N SER A 164 2.35 -13.79 5.38
CA SER A 164 3.15 -13.96 4.16
C SER A 164 2.58 -15.04 3.24
N ALA A 165 2.15 -16.18 3.81
CA ALA A 165 1.51 -17.24 3.05
C ALA A 165 0.18 -16.81 2.44
N ALA A 166 -0.64 -16.06 3.19
CA ALA A 166 -1.92 -15.53 2.70
C ALA A 166 -1.73 -14.52 1.56
N LEU A 167 -0.75 -13.62 1.67
CA LEU A 167 -0.39 -12.68 0.60
C LEU A 167 0.00 -13.42 -0.68
N GLY A 168 0.82 -14.47 -0.55
CA GLY A 168 1.31 -15.25 -1.69
C GLY A 168 2.03 -14.35 -2.71
N ARG A 169 1.59 -14.41 -3.97
CA ARG A 169 2.14 -13.59 -5.06
C ARG A 169 1.37 -12.28 -5.30
N LYS A 170 0.31 -12.05 -4.56
CA LYS A 170 -0.53 -10.85 -4.70
C LYS A 170 0.18 -9.61 -4.13
N ARG A 171 -0.29 -8.42 -4.55
CA ARG A 171 0.23 -7.15 -4.05
C ARG A 171 -0.38 -6.72 -2.73
N CYS A 172 -1.59 -7.17 -2.44
CA CYS A 172 -2.31 -6.78 -1.23
C CYS A 172 -2.91 -7.99 -0.51
N VAL A 173 -3.10 -7.87 0.80
CA VAL A 173 -3.91 -8.78 1.61
C VAL A 173 -4.76 -7.98 2.59
N LEU A 174 -6.07 -8.28 2.63
CA LEU A 174 -6.99 -7.85 3.66
C LEU A 174 -6.89 -8.83 4.83
N LEU A 175 -6.64 -8.29 6.03
CA LEU A 175 -6.43 -9.06 7.26
C LEU A 175 -7.69 -8.98 8.13
N ALA A 176 -8.36 -10.11 8.38
CA ALA A 176 -9.58 -10.15 9.19
C ALA A 176 -9.38 -9.51 10.57
N ASN A 177 -10.38 -8.68 11.00
CA ASN A 177 -10.37 -7.97 12.28
C ASN A 177 -9.11 -7.13 12.54
N HIS A 178 -8.44 -6.66 11.49
CA HIS A 178 -7.15 -6.00 11.63
C HIS A 178 -7.05 -4.78 10.69
N GLY A 179 -6.63 -4.99 9.46
CA GLY A 179 -6.39 -3.95 8.48
C GLY A 179 -5.96 -4.54 7.15
N PHE A 180 -4.95 -3.96 6.51
CA PHE A 180 -4.40 -4.52 5.28
C PHE A 180 -2.87 -4.42 5.25
N LEU A 181 -2.28 -5.13 4.31
CA LEU A 181 -0.88 -4.99 3.92
C LEU A 181 -0.81 -4.88 2.40
N ALA A 182 -0.03 -3.92 1.92
CA ALA A 182 0.40 -3.82 0.52
C ALA A 182 1.91 -4.07 0.43
N ALA A 183 2.34 -4.85 -0.57
CA ALA A 183 3.74 -5.25 -0.77
C ALA A 183 4.08 -5.27 -2.25
N THR A 184 4.90 -4.33 -2.71
CA THR A 184 5.25 -4.17 -4.12
C THR A 184 6.73 -3.83 -4.33
N SER A 185 7.11 -3.64 -5.60
CA SER A 185 8.49 -3.36 -6.01
C SER A 185 8.90 -1.89 -5.84
N SER A 186 7.99 -0.98 -5.47
CA SER A 186 8.30 0.45 -5.33
C SER A 186 7.44 1.13 -4.27
N VAL A 187 7.96 2.22 -3.70
CA VAL A 187 7.22 3.06 -2.75
C VAL A 187 5.97 3.64 -3.39
N GLU A 188 6.09 4.10 -4.63
CA GLU A 188 5.00 4.73 -5.38
C GLU A 188 3.81 3.78 -5.58
N GLU A 189 4.08 2.54 -5.96
CA GLU A 189 3.04 1.54 -6.20
C GLU A 189 2.38 1.10 -4.88
N THR A 190 3.19 0.88 -3.84
CA THR A 190 2.68 0.49 -2.53
C THR A 190 1.78 1.57 -1.94
N LEU A 191 2.19 2.84 -2.02
CA LEU A 191 1.36 3.96 -1.60
C LEU A 191 0.08 4.07 -2.43
N TYR A 192 0.18 3.99 -3.75
CA TYR A 192 -0.97 4.08 -4.66
C TYR A 192 -2.04 3.06 -4.28
N LEU A 193 -1.65 1.79 -4.12
CA LEU A 193 -2.57 0.74 -3.69
C LEU A 193 -3.12 0.98 -2.29
N SER A 194 -2.30 1.47 -1.36
CA SER A 194 -2.74 1.78 0.01
C SER A 194 -3.84 2.85 0.04
N VAL A 195 -3.72 3.90 -0.77
CA VAL A 195 -4.76 4.93 -0.89
C VAL A 195 -6.02 4.37 -1.56
N LEU A 196 -5.87 3.55 -2.59
CA LEU A 196 -7.01 3.03 -3.33
C LEU A 196 -7.80 1.98 -2.54
N ILE A 197 -7.15 1.13 -1.73
CA ILE A 197 -7.87 0.09 -0.99
C ILE A 197 -8.84 0.69 0.03
N GLU A 198 -8.46 1.76 0.70
CA GLU A 198 -9.33 2.47 1.63
C GLU A 198 -10.56 3.06 0.92
N ARG A 199 -10.35 3.67 -0.25
CA ARG A 199 -11.45 4.19 -1.09
C ARG A 199 -12.35 3.08 -1.60
N ALA A 200 -11.79 1.95 -2.04
CA ALA A 200 -12.55 0.80 -2.51
C ALA A 200 -13.39 0.18 -1.38
N ALA A 201 -12.82 0.00 -0.19
CA ALA A 201 -13.51 -0.49 0.99
C ALA A 201 -14.66 0.47 1.40
N ARG A 202 -14.40 1.78 1.41
CA ARG A 202 -15.43 2.79 1.67
C ARG A 202 -16.61 2.67 0.71
N ASN A 203 -16.33 2.62 -0.60
CA ASN A 203 -17.37 2.54 -1.63
C ASN A 203 -18.17 1.25 -1.50
N GLN A 204 -17.51 0.10 -1.24
CA GLN A 204 -18.18 -1.17 -1.02
C GLN A 204 -19.12 -1.12 0.19
N LEU A 205 -18.64 -0.62 1.33
CA LEU A 205 -19.43 -0.54 2.56
C LEU A 205 -20.63 0.41 2.41
N LEU A 206 -20.45 1.58 1.81
CA LEU A 206 -21.54 2.53 1.57
C LEU A 206 -22.58 1.98 0.60
N ALA A 207 -22.17 1.34 -0.48
CA ALA A 207 -23.08 0.72 -1.43
C ALA A 207 -23.83 -0.46 -0.80
N ALA A 208 -23.13 -1.31 -0.05
CA ALA A 208 -23.75 -2.45 0.66
C ALA A 208 -24.74 -1.99 1.73
N SER A 209 -24.44 -0.91 2.46
CA SER A 209 -25.36 -0.38 3.47
C SER A 209 -26.66 0.19 2.87
N ALA A 210 -26.60 0.67 1.62
CA ALA A 210 -27.76 1.24 0.95
C ALA A 210 -28.69 0.17 0.34
N TYR A 211 -28.11 -0.86 -0.30
CA TYR A 211 -28.86 -1.82 -1.13
C TYR A 211 -28.47 -3.29 -0.95
N GLY A 212 -27.65 -3.62 0.04
CA GLY A 212 -27.16 -4.98 0.28
C GLY A 212 -25.87 -5.30 -0.47
N GLU A 213 -25.79 -6.44 -1.15
CA GLU A 213 -24.56 -6.87 -1.82
C GLU A 213 -24.25 -6.01 -3.04
N VAL A 214 -22.98 -5.66 -3.21
CA VAL A 214 -22.49 -4.95 -4.40
C VAL A 214 -22.23 -5.94 -5.54
N ARG A 215 -22.46 -5.49 -6.78
CA ARG A 215 -22.18 -6.29 -7.98
C ARG A 215 -20.72 -6.14 -8.37
N PRO A 216 -19.99 -7.23 -8.62
CA PRO A 216 -18.65 -7.15 -9.17
C PRO A 216 -18.67 -6.60 -10.60
N VAL A 217 -17.59 -5.96 -11.00
CA VAL A 217 -17.31 -5.64 -12.41
C VAL A 217 -17.07 -6.95 -13.17
N ASP A 218 -17.42 -6.97 -14.46
CA ASP A 218 -17.11 -8.11 -15.34
C ASP A 218 -15.59 -8.42 -15.28
N ASP A 219 -15.26 -9.71 -15.23
CA ASP A 219 -13.90 -10.19 -14.99
C ASP A 219 -12.92 -9.72 -16.06
N ALA A 220 -13.31 -9.77 -17.33
CA ALA A 220 -12.45 -9.33 -18.44
C ALA A 220 -12.23 -7.82 -18.42
N LEU A 221 -13.27 -7.04 -18.09
CA LEU A 221 -13.15 -5.58 -17.96
C LEU A 221 -12.36 -5.18 -16.72
N ALA A 222 -12.48 -5.94 -15.64
CA ALA A 222 -11.67 -5.73 -14.43
C ALA A 222 -10.19 -6.00 -14.71
N ALA A 223 -9.86 -7.08 -15.43
CA ALA A 223 -8.49 -7.40 -15.82
C ALA A 223 -7.88 -6.32 -16.76
N GLU A 224 -8.63 -5.88 -17.78
CA GLU A 224 -8.19 -4.78 -18.67
C GLU A 224 -7.86 -3.51 -17.89
N SER A 225 -8.74 -3.13 -16.96
CA SER A 225 -8.55 -1.93 -16.14
C SER A 225 -7.42 -2.08 -15.13
N HIS A 226 -7.25 -3.27 -14.53
CA HIS A 226 -6.14 -3.61 -13.64
C HIS A 226 -4.79 -3.35 -14.35
N ASP A 227 -4.61 -3.95 -15.52
CA ASP A 227 -3.35 -3.83 -16.29
C ASP A 227 -3.07 -2.40 -16.71
N PHE A 228 -4.12 -1.62 -17.01
CA PHE A 228 -3.98 -0.21 -17.34
C PHE A 228 -3.59 0.64 -16.13
N LEU A 229 -4.30 0.51 -15.02
CA LEU A 229 -4.13 1.36 -13.84
C LEU A 229 -2.83 1.06 -13.07
N LEU A 230 -2.26 -0.12 -13.25
CA LEU A 230 -0.96 -0.50 -12.68
C LEU A 230 0.23 -0.26 -13.61
N LYS A 231 0.02 0.40 -14.77
CA LYS A 231 1.16 0.85 -15.60
C LYS A 231 2.06 1.77 -14.77
N PRO A 232 3.39 1.59 -14.83
CA PRO A 232 4.35 2.42 -14.07
C PRO A 232 4.17 3.93 -14.26
N SER A 233 3.76 4.36 -15.46
CA SER A 233 3.47 5.78 -15.74
C SER A 233 2.24 6.29 -14.98
N ILE A 234 1.18 5.49 -14.85
CA ILE A 234 -0.02 5.84 -14.08
C ILE A 234 0.29 5.91 -12.59
N VAL A 235 0.98 4.89 -12.08
CA VAL A 235 1.38 4.81 -10.66
C VAL A 235 2.25 6.00 -10.27
N ARG A 236 3.30 6.29 -11.05
CA ARG A 236 4.20 7.44 -10.81
C ARG A 236 3.48 8.78 -10.92
N ALA A 237 2.59 8.96 -11.89
CA ALA A 237 1.79 10.18 -12.03
C ALA A 237 0.84 10.36 -10.85
N SER A 238 0.24 9.29 -10.36
CA SER A 238 -0.65 9.30 -9.19
C SER A 238 0.12 9.65 -7.91
N PHE A 239 1.28 9.03 -7.71
CA PHE A 239 2.18 9.39 -6.60
C PHE A 239 2.55 10.87 -6.64
N ALA A 240 3.02 11.36 -7.78
CA ALA A 240 3.39 12.76 -7.95
C ALA A 240 2.20 13.73 -7.70
N MET A 241 1.00 13.34 -8.10
CA MET A 241 -0.23 14.10 -7.80
C MET A 241 -0.50 14.16 -6.29
N PHE A 242 -0.39 13.03 -5.57
CA PHE A 242 -0.57 12.99 -4.12
C PHE A 242 0.51 13.79 -3.40
N ALA A 243 1.79 13.64 -3.80
CA ALA A 243 2.92 14.38 -3.24
C ALA A 243 2.72 15.89 -3.35
N ARG A 244 2.43 16.40 -4.55
CA ARG A 244 2.15 17.83 -4.76
C ARG A 244 0.94 18.34 -3.97
N ARG A 245 -0.05 17.49 -3.68
CA ARG A 245 -1.20 17.86 -2.85
C ARG A 245 -0.78 18.08 -1.40
N ILE A 246 0.10 17.23 -0.88
CA ILE A 246 0.64 17.35 0.49
C ILE A 246 1.59 18.53 0.61
N GLU A 247 2.49 18.74 -0.35
CA GLU A 247 3.44 19.87 -0.33
C GLU A 247 2.75 21.23 -0.36
N ARG A 248 1.54 21.32 -0.94
CA ARG A 248 0.76 22.58 -0.99
C ARG A 248 -0.12 22.83 0.23
N ARG A 249 -0.30 21.85 1.12
CA ARG A 249 -1.03 22.07 2.38
C ARG A 249 -0.15 22.92 3.30
N PRO A 250 -0.62 24.09 3.78
CA PRO A 250 0.07 24.78 4.85
C PRO A 250 0.14 23.84 6.06
N GLY A 251 1.34 23.76 6.68
CA GLY A 251 1.59 22.93 7.87
C GLY A 251 0.80 23.41 9.08
#